data_fcdf793e8d5f6fa29ee9c34f066f22b7
#
_entry.id   fcdf793e8d5f6fa29ee9c34f066f22b7
#
_cell.length_a   1.000
_cell.length_b   1.000
_cell.length_c   1.000
_cell.angle_alpha   90.00
_cell.angle_beta   90.00
_cell.angle_gamma   90.00
#
_symmetry.space_group_name_H-M   'P 1'
#
loop_
_entity.id
_entity.type
_entity.pdbx_description
1 polymer ?
#
loop_
_entity_poly.entity_id
_entity_poly.type
_entity_poly.pdbx_seq_one_letter_code
_entity_poly.pdbx_strand_id
1 'polypeptide(L)'
;MEKHNACTVSWGSFGILWERPGKSGKTITVYLHPSRYTCEMLKERDTFTGSFFEKEYQKALGYMGSHTGRNEDKAKAAGLTPVELPEGGLGFKEAKVSFVCRKIYQHMFTKEDLAPDIQEYYKGRPQAFPLNEKGEWEPHIVFVGEIKTVTGNE
;
A
#
# COMPACT_ATOMS: atom_id res chain seq x y z
N MET A 1 15.88 2.27 13.39
CA MET A 1 15.00 2.33 12.22
C MET A 1 13.66 2.91 12.65
N GLU A 2 13.15 3.87 11.92
CA GLU A 2 11.83 4.42 12.22
C GLU A 2 10.74 3.34 12.17
N LYS A 3 9.65 3.59 12.90
CA LYS A 3 8.50 2.70 12.87
C LYS A 3 8.00 2.55 11.42
N HIS A 4 7.82 1.33 10.98
CA HIS A 4 7.41 0.99 9.62
C HIS A 4 6.36 -0.11 9.65
N ASN A 5 5.64 -0.27 8.56
CA ASN A 5 4.72 -1.36 8.36
C ASN A 5 4.62 -1.67 6.86
N ALA A 6 4.16 -2.85 6.56
CA ALA A 6 3.85 -3.27 5.20
C ALA A 6 2.61 -4.13 5.20
N CYS A 7 1.90 -4.15 4.09
CA CYS A 7 0.78 -5.06 3.88
C CYS A 7 0.77 -5.51 2.43
N THR A 8 0.21 -6.68 2.20
CA THR A 8 -0.02 -7.17 0.84
C THR A 8 -1.24 -6.46 0.27
N VAL A 9 -1.11 -5.93 -0.94
CA VAL A 9 -2.21 -5.30 -1.65
C VAL A 9 -2.50 -6.06 -2.94
N SER A 10 -3.76 -6.14 -3.29
CA SER A 10 -4.19 -6.73 -4.57
C SER A 10 -4.79 -5.68 -5.51
N TRP A 11 -5.12 -4.51 -5.01
CA TRP A 11 -5.68 -3.41 -5.81
C TRP A 11 -4.60 -2.37 -6.07
N GLY A 12 -4.24 -2.24 -7.32
CA GLY A 12 -3.21 -1.28 -7.71
C GLY A 12 -2.85 -1.41 -9.17
N SER A 13 -2.07 -0.48 -9.64
CA SER A 13 -1.62 -0.45 -11.03
C SER A 13 -0.38 0.39 -11.21
N PHE A 14 0.34 0.10 -12.29
CA PHE A 14 1.37 0.99 -12.82
C PHE A 14 0.72 1.88 -13.87
N GLY A 15 1.24 3.10 -14.02
CA GLY A 15 0.73 4.01 -15.02
C GLY A 15 1.64 5.18 -15.32
N ILE A 16 1.15 6.04 -16.20
CA ILE A 16 1.79 7.32 -16.53
C ILE A 16 0.78 8.40 -16.17
N LEU A 17 1.16 9.28 -15.24
CA LEU A 17 0.35 10.41 -14.81
C LEU A 17 1.25 11.63 -14.62
N TRP A 18 0.73 12.79 -15.02
CA TRP A 18 1.42 14.07 -14.81
C TRP A 18 2.84 14.11 -15.36
N GLU A 19 3.00 13.58 -16.56
CA GLU A 19 4.24 13.76 -17.31
C GLU A 19 4.51 15.27 -17.50
N ARG A 20 5.72 15.69 -17.17
CA ARG A 20 6.09 17.10 -17.20
C ARG A 20 7.60 17.25 -17.37
N PRO A 21 8.14 18.45 -17.66
CA PRO A 21 9.58 18.61 -17.89
C PRO A 21 10.43 18.02 -16.77
N GLY A 22 11.35 17.11 -17.13
CA GLY A 22 12.22 16.42 -16.19
C GLY A 22 11.56 15.30 -15.40
N LYS A 23 10.30 14.97 -15.67
CA LYS A 23 9.55 13.93 -14.98
C LYS A 23 8.82 13.03 -15.96
N SER A 24 9.10 11.75 -15.93
CA SER A 24 8.50 10.77 -16.84
C SER A 24 7.03 10.47 -16.53
N GLY A 25 6.56 10.83 -15.35
CA GLY A 25 5.20 10.51 -14.92
C GLY A 25 4.96 9.05 -14.58
N LYS A 26 6.02 8.26 -14.43
CA LYS A 26 5.86 6.83 -14.06
C LYS A 26 5.37 6.75 -12.63
N THR A 27 4.24 6.07 -12.44
CA THR A 27 3.55 6.01 -11.15
C THR A 27 3.15 4.60 -10.76
N ILE A 28 2.98 4.41 -9.45
CA ILE A 28 2.26 3.28 -8.88
C ILE A 28 1.07 3.86 -8.13
N THR A 29 -0.12 3.33 -8.39
CA THR A 29 -1.33 3.66 -7.65
C THR A 29 -1.71 2.46 -6.80
N VAL A 30 -1.97 2.70 -5.51
CA VAL A 30 -2.45 1.68 -4.59
C VAL A 30 -3.71 2.17 -3.87
N TYR A 31 -4.56 1.21 -3.48
CA TYR A 31 -5.82 1.49 -2.81
C TYR A 31 -5.81 0.79 -1.47
N LEU A 32 -5.94 1.56 -0.39
CA LEU A 32 -5.93 1.03 0.97
C LEU A 32 -7.22 1.42 1.69
N HIS A 33 -7.78 0.46 2.41
CA HIS A 33 -8.94 0.76 3.25
C HIS A 33 -8.50 1.50 4.51
N PRO A 34 -9.26 2.53 4.97
CA PRO A 34 -8.89 3.32 6.15
C PRO A 34 -8.66 2.50 7.42
N SER A 35 -9.28 1.32 7.53
CA SER A 35 -9.12 0.44 8.70
C SER A 35 -7.73 -0.21 8.80
N ARG A 36 -6.94 -0.16 7.73
CA ARG A 36 -5.63 -0.80 7.70
C ARG A 36 -4.56 0.08 8.33
N TYR A 37 -3.69 -0.54 9.14
CA TYR A 37 -2.60 0.18 9.78
C TYR A 37 -1.65 0.85 8.78
N THR A 38 -1.34 0.15 7.68
CA THR A 38 -0.53 0.74 6.60
C THR A 38 -1.16 2.01 6.03
N CYS A 39 -2.49 2.03 5.91
CA CYS A 39 -3.21 3.21 5.44
C CYS A 39 -3.03 4.41 6.38
N GLU A 40 -3.17 4.19 7.69
CA GLU A 40 -2.94 5.24 8.68
C GLU A 40 -1.54 5.81 8.56
N MET A 41 -0.53 4.95 8.44
CA MET A 41 0.85 5.37 8.31
C MET A 41 1.08 6.13 7.01
N LEU A 42 0.56 5.64 5.89
CA LEU A 42 0.78 6.26 4.59
C LEU A 42 0.11 7.63 4.48
N LYS A 43 -0.99 7.86 5.17
CA LYS A 43 -1.62 9.18 5.21
C LYS A 43 -0.66 10.26 5.76
N GLU A 44 0.22 9.89 6.68
CA GLU A 44 1.17 10.77 7.34
C GLU A 44 2.58 10.76 6.72
N ARG A 45 2.82 9.89 5.74
CA ARG A 45 4.14 9.70 5.13
C ARG A 45 4.18 10.23 3.70
N ASP A 46 5.37 10.66 3.29
CA ASP A 46 5.60 11.17 1.93
C ASP A 46 6.13 10.09 0.99
N THR A 47 6.48 8.92 1.51
CA THR A 47 7.14 7.86 0.75
C THR A 47 6.49 6.52 1.02
N PHE A 48 6.35 5.71 -0.01
CA PHE A 48 6.03 4.30 0.12
C PHE A 48 6.80 3.48 -0.91
N THR A 49 6.89 2.18 -0.66
CA THR A 49 7.60 1.26 -1.53
C THR A 49 6.68 0.13 -1.97
N GLY A 50 6.59 -0.10 -3.29
CA GLY A 50 5.95 -1.27 -3.85
C GLY A 50 6.99 -2.36 -4.08
N SER A 51 6.88 -3.49 -3.36
CA SER A 51 7.82 -4.60 -3.46
C SER A 51 7.16 -5.84 -4.04
N PHE A 52 7.86 -6.50 -4.94
CA PHE A 52 7.38 -7.71 -5.62
C PHE A 52 8.32 -8.86 -5.30
N PHE A 53 7.74 -10.06 -5.14
CA PHE A 53 8.45 -11.24 -4.65
C PHE A 53 8.24 -12.41 -5.61
N GLU A 54 9.19 -13.34 -5.60
CA GLU A 54 9.02 -14.62 -6.29
C GLU A 54 7.94 -15.45 -5.60
N LYS A 55 7.39 -16.42 -6.33
CA LYS A 55 6.29 -17.26 -5.89
C LYS A 55 6.57 -18.00 -4.58
N GLU A 56 7.82 -18.32 -4.29
CA GLU A 56 8.21 -19.01 -3.05
C GLU A 56 7.84 -18.22 -1.78
N TYR A 57 7.64 -16.90 -1.90
CA TYR A 57 7.27 -16.03 -0.78
C TYR A 57 5.75 -15.84 -0.63
N GLN A 58 4.95 -16.62 -1.35
CA GLN A 58 3.49 -16.49 -1.32
C GLN A 58 2.89 -16.61 0.08
N LYS A 59 3.42 -17.52 0.91
CA LYS A 59 2.97 -17.66 2.29
C LYS A 59 3.30 -16.43 3.13
N ALA A 60 4.51 -15.89 2.96
CA ALA A 60 4.93 -14.68 3.65
C ALA A 60 4.02 -13.50 3.30
N LEU A 61 3.70 -13.34 2.01
CA LEU A 61 2.79 -12.29 1.56
C LEU A 61 1.38 -12.48 2.10
N GLY A 62 0.91 -13.72 2.19
CA GLY A 62 -0.37 -14.04 2.82
C GLY A 62 -0.42 -13.61 4.28
N TYR A 63 0.65 -13.86 5.01
CA TYR A 63 0.77 -13.43 6.41
C TYR A 63 0.75 -11.91 6.52
N MET A 64 1.55 -11.22 5.68
CA MET A 64 1.61 -9.75 5.67
C MET A 64 0.27 -9.11 5.36
N GLY A 65 -0.58 -9.78 4.57
CA GLY A 65 -1.90 -9.28 4.19
C GLY A 65 -3.01 -9.59 5.18
N SER A 66 -2.82 -10.57 6.07
CA SER A 66 -3.87 -11.04 7.00
C SER A 66 -3.65 -10.67 8.46
N HIS A 67 -2.49 -10.11 8.81
CA HIS A 67 -2.15 -9.69 10.17
C HIS A 67 -1.94 -8.19 10.25
N THR A 68 -2.07 -7.63 11.45
CA THR A 68 -1.86 -6.21 11.68
C THR A 68 -0.52 -5.94 12.35
N GLY A 69 0.17 -4.91 11.89
CA GLY A 69 1.41 -4.44 12.52
C GLY A 69 1.19 -3.60 13.79
N ARG A 70 -0.07 -3.42 14.21
CA ARG A 70 -0.39 -2.67 15.43
C ARG A 70 0.14 -3.36 16.68
N ASN A 71 0.16 -4.69 16.68
CA ASN A 71 0.46 -5.49 17.87
C ASN A 71 1.56 -6.55 17.64
N GLU A 72 2.16 -6.59 16.47
CA GLU A 72 3.25 -7.53 16.17
C GLU A 72 4.19 -7.00 15.10
N ASP A 73 5.40 -7.58 15.05
CA ASP A 73 6.34 -7.39 13.95
C ASP A 73 6.04 -8.43 12.86
N LYS A 74 5.20 -8.05 11.91
CA LYS A 74 4.77 -8.94 10.84
C LYS A 74 5.91 -9.43 9.96
N ALA A 75 6.86 -8.55 9.64
CA ALA A 75 7.98 -8.92 8.77
C ALA A 75 8.79 -10.05 9.41
N LYS A 76 9.11 -9.92 10.69
CA LYS A 76 9.83 -10.95 11.44
C LYS A 76 9.03 -12.26 11.47
N ALA A 77 7.74 -12.19 11.78
CA ALA A 77 6.87 -13.36 11.83
C ALA A 77 6.76 -14.05 10.47
N ALA A 78 6.75 -13.28 9.39
CA ALA A 78 6.68 -13.80 8.02
C ALA A 78 8.03 -14.26 7.46
N GLY A 79 9.12 -14.03 8.18
CA GLY A 79 10.47 -14.40 7.73
C GLY A 79 11.05 -13.41 6.71
N LEU A 80 10.56 -12.18 6.70
CA LEU A 80 11.07 -11.13 5.82
C LEU A 80 12.00 -10.19 6.57
N THR A 81 13.03 -9.72 5.88
CA THR A 81 14.08 -8.86 6.46
C THR A 81 13.97 -7.45 5.91
N PRO A 82 13.52 -6.47 6.72
CA PRO A 82 13.47 -5.08 6.28
C PRO A 82 14.87 -4.54 5.97
N VAL A 83 14.96 -3.76 4.90
CA VAL A 83 16.19 -3.07 4.50
C VAL A 83 15.88 -1.64 4.09
N GLU A 84 16.81 -0.74 4.37
CA GLU A 84 16.69 0.63 3.90
C GLU A 84 17.04 0.72 2.42
N LEU A 85 16.25 1.46 1.68
CA LEU A 85 16.44 1.71 0.26
C LEU A 85 16.72 3.19 0.01
N PRO A 86 17.29 3.55 -1.16
CA PRO A 86 17.49 4.95 -1.51
C PRO A 86 16.19 5.76 -1.42
N GLU A 87 16.31 7.08 -1.35
CA GLU A 87 15.19 8.03 -1.30
C GLU A 87 14.28 7.84 -0.07
N GLY A 88 14.83 7.29 1.01
CA GLY A 88 14.07 7.07 2.24
C GLY A 88 13.09 5.90 2.19
N GLY A 89 13.22 5.04 1.19
CA GLY A 89 12.38 3.86 1.05
C GLY A 89 12.72 2.77 2.05
N LEU A 90 11.73 1.92 2.31
CA LEU A 90 11.90 0.68 3.06
C LEU A 90 11.51 -0.47 2.14
N GLY A 91 12.37 -1.47 2.06
CA GLY A 91 12.08 -2.69 1.31
C GLY A 91 12.37 -3.93 2.11
N PHE A 92 12.45 -5.05 1.42
CA PHE A 92 12.77 -6.34 2.01
C PHE A 92 13.89 -6.99 1.23
N LYS A 93 14.82 -7.58 1.94
CA LYS A 93 15.95 -8.29 1.33
C LYS A 93 15.50 -9.36 0.34
N GLU A 94 14.38 -10.00 0.63
CA GLU A 94 13.81 -11.10 -0.16
C GLU A 94 13.06 -10.63 -1.41
N ALA A 95 12.80 -9.33 -1.54
CA ALA A 95 12.07 -8.80 -2.70
C ALA A 95 12.89 -8.95 -3.98
N LYS A 96 12.23 -9.35 -5.06
CA LYS A 96 12.84 -9.41 -6.39
C LYS A 96 13.08 -8.01 -6.93
N VAL A 97 12.10 -7.14 -6.77
CA VAL A 97 12.19 -5.75 -7.22
C VAL A 97 11.37 -4.87 -6.27
N SER A 98 11.88 -3.68 -6.03
CA SER A 98 11.23 -2.68 -5.18
C SER A 98 11.21 -1.34 -5.90
N PHE A 99 10.06 -0.68 -5.86
CA PHE A 99 9.84 0.65 -6.45
C PHE A 99 9.63 1.63 -5.31
N VAL A 100 10.60 2.50 -5.07
CA VAL A 100 10.48 3.55 -4.06
C VAL A 100 9.76 4.74 -4.68
N CYS A 101 8.67 5.16 -4.05
CA CYS A 101 7.78 6.19 -4.58
C CYS A 101 7.66 7.36 -3.63
N ARG A 102 7.61 8.56 -4.21
CA ARG A 102 7.16 9.76 -3.51
C ARG A 102 5.64 9.84 -3.66
N LYS A 103 4.92 9.94 -2.57
CA LYS A 103 3.46 10.13 -2.60
C LYS A 103 3.16 11.51 -3.18
N ILE A 104 2.38 11.57 -4.24
CA ILE A 104 2.02 12.81 -4.93
C ILE A 104 0.53 13.09 -4.93
N TYR A 105 -0.30 12.16 -4.45
CA TYR A 105 -1.74 12.34 -4.33
C TYR A 105 -2.32 11.34 -3.35
N GLN A 106 -3.31 11.77 -2.59
CA GLN A 106 -4.16 10.88 -1.80
C GLN A 106 -5.57 11.44 -1.73
N HIS A 107 -6.56 10.58 -1.83
CA HIS A 107 -7.95 10.96 -1.67
C HIS A 107 -8.80 9.72 -1.41
N MET A 108 -9.75 9.82 -0.48
CA MET A 108 -10.76 8.81 -0.30
C MET A 108 -11.78 8.92 -1.43
N PHE A 109 -12.20 7.80 -2.02
CA PHE A 109 -13.26 7.82 -3.00
C PHE A 109 -14.51 8.51 -2.44
N THR A 110 -15.16 9.32 -3.25
CA THR A 110 -16.42 9.96 -2.87
C THR A 110 -17.53 8.92 -2.96
N LYS A 111 -18.20 8.66 -1.84
CA LYS A 111 -19.23 7.60 -1.75
C LYS A 111 -20.30 7.73 -2.83
N GLU A 112 -20.78 8.94 -3.04
CA GLU A 112 -21.87 9.26 -3.96
C GLU A 112 -21.50 9.02 -5.43
N ASP A 113 -20.20 9.06 -5.72
CA ASP A 113 -19.68 8.84 -7.07
C ASP A 113 -19.48 7.37 -7.40
N LEU A 114 -19.57 6.48 -6.40
CA LEU A 114 -19.48 5.05 -6.63
C LEU A 114 -20.81 4.53 -7.18
N ALA A 115 -20.75 3.59 -8.11
CA ALA A 115 -21.94 2.93 -8.61
C ALA A 115 -22.72 2.27 -7.46
N PRO A 116 -24.06 2.17 -7.54
CA PRO A 116 -24.86 1.63 -6.45
C PRO A 116 -24.45 0.23 -5.99
N ASP A 117 -24.08 -0.65 -6.90
CA ASP A 117 -23.61 -2.00 -6.57
C ASP A 117 -22.28 -2.00 -5.84
N ILE A 118 -21.42 -1.02 -6.11
CA ILE A 118 -20.14 -0.87 -5.39
C ILE A 118 -20.42 -0.35 -3.98
N GLN A 119 -21.35 0.55 -3.80
CA GLN A 119 -21.75 1.00 -2.46
C GLN A 119 -22.28 -0.19 -1.64
N GLU A 120 -23.13 -1.03 -2.21
CA GLU A 120 -23.64 -2.22 -1.55
C GLU A 120 -22.53 -3.24 -1.24
N TYR A 121 -21.53 -3.34 -2.10
CA TYR A 121 -20.34 -4.17 -1.86
C TYR A 121 -19.65 -3.80 -0.54
N TYR A 122 -19.48 -2.51 -0.27
CA TYR A 122 -18.89 -2.06 1.00
C TYR A 122 -19.82 -2.32 2.19
N LYS A 123 -21.08 -1.94 2.05
CA LYS A 123 -22.06 -2.09 3.13
C LYS A 123 -22.24 -3.55 3.55
N GLY A 124 -22.15 -4.47 2.61
CA GLY A 124 -22.36 -5.89 2.85
C GLY A 124 -21.15 -6.64 3.43
N ARG A 125 -20.04 -5.97 3.68
CA ARG A 125 -18.77 -6.62 4.10
C ARG A 125 -18.12 -5.97 5.32
N PRO A 126 -18.85 -5.83 6.44
CA PRO A 126 -18.28 -5.14 7.62
C PRO A 126 -17.10 -5.86 8.26
N GLN A 127 -16.95 -7.18 8.03
CA GLN A 127 -15.78 -7.91 8.53
C GLN A 127 -14.51 -7.55 7.74
N ALA A 128 -14.65 -7.37 6.42
CA ALA A 128 -13.53 -6.98 5.56
C ALA A 128 -13.26 -5.48 5.62
N PHE A 129 -14.32 -4.68 5.70
CA PHE A 129 -14.29 -3.23 5.70
C PHE A 129 -15.06 -2.71 6.91
N PRO A 130 -14.43 -2.70 8.10
CA PRO A 130 -15.09 -2.26 9.33
C PRO A 130 -15.63 -0.84 9.23
N LEU A 131 -16.74 -0.61 9.90
CA LEU A 131 -17.33 0.74 10.01
C LEU A 131 -16.36 1.65 10.79
N ASN A 132 -16.44 2.95 10.50
CA ASN A 132 -15.65 3.95 11.23
C ASN A 132 -16.24 4.22 12.63
N GLU A 133 -15.62 5.13 13.37
CA GLU A 133 -16.05 5.49 14.72
C GLU A 133 -17.48 6.03 14.77
N LYS A 134 -17.98 6.57 13.66
CA LYS A 134 -19.35 7.09 13.55
C LYS A 134 -20.37 6.02 13.16
N GLY A 135 -19.91 4.77 12.98
CA GLY A 135 -20.77 3.69 12.52
C GLY A 135 -21.08 3.71 11.02
N GLU A 136 -20.29 4.41 10.23
CA GLU A 136 -20.47 4.55 8.80
C GLU A 136 -19.47 3.68 8.04
N TRP A 137 -19.87 3.15 6.89
CA TRP A 137 -18.94 2.48 6.00
C TRP A 137 -18.08 3.50 5.27
N GLU A 138 -16.86 3.09 4.92
CA GLU A 138 -15.92 3.92 4.17
C GLU A 138 -15.38 3.17 2.96
N PRO A 139 -15.17 3.86 1.82
CA PRO A 139 -14.46 3.27 0.69
C PRO A 139 -12.95 3.36 0.90
N HIS A 140 -12.20 2.84 -0.07
CA HIS A 140 -10.74 2.91 -0.06
C HIS A 140 -10.25 4.33 -0.29
N ILE A 141 -9.02 4.56 0.14
CA ILE A 141 -8.25 5.76 -0.18
C ILE A 141 -7.30 5.39 -1.32
N VAL A 142 -7.26 6.21 -2.36
CA VAL A 142 -6.30 6.08 -3.44
C VAL A 142 -5.03 6.86 -3.09
N PHE A 143 -3.89 6.21 -3.27
CA PHE A 143 -2.58 6.84 -3.13
C PHE A 143 -1.83 6.69 -4.44
N VAL A 144 -1.33 7.79 -4.97
CA VAL A 144 -0.51 7.77 -6.19
C VAL A 144 0.91 8.13 -5.80
N GLY A 145 1.85 7.27 -6.19
CA GLY A 145 3.27 7.48 -5.96
C GLY A 145 4.03 7.66 -7.27
N GLU A 146 4.87 8.68 -7.31
CA GLU A 146 5.83 8.87 -8.40
C GLU A 146 7.04 8.00 -8.12
N ILE A 147 7.41 7.14 -9.07
CA ILE A 147 8.55 6.24 -8.91
C ILE A 147 9.85 7.05 -8.94
N LYS A 148 10.62 6.97 -7.87
CA LYS A 148 11.91 7.67 -7.72
C LYS A 148 13.09 6.75 -7.97
N THR A 149 13.01 5.52 -7.49
CA THR A 149 14.11 4.56 -7.57
C THR A 149 13.55 3.15 -7.72
N VAL A 150 14.21 2.37 -8.55
CA VAL A 150 13.92 0.94 -8.72
C VAL A 150 15.15 0.16 -8.28
N THR A 151 14.97 -0.76 -7.35
CA THR A 151 16.05 -1.66 -6.89
C THR A 151 15.63 -3.09 -7.14
N GLY A 152 16.57 -3.92 -7.57
CA GLY A 152 16.31 -5.33 -7.84
C GLY A 152 17.43 -6.19 -7.29
N ASN A 153 17.10 -7.44 -6.95
CA ASN A 153 18.07 -8.49 -6.67
C ASN A 153 18.28 -9.32 -7.94
N GLU A 154 19.54 -9.48 -8.32
CA GLU A 154 19.92 -10.37 -9.44
C GLU A 154 19.79 -11.84 -9.03
#